data_01e7cc62bc234d44b00f42f624aaeac5
#
_entry.id   01e7cc62bc234d44b00f42f624aaeac5
#
_cell.length_a   1.000
_cell.length_b   1.000
_cell.length_c   1.000
_cell.angle_alpha   90.00
_cell.angle_beta   90.00
_cell.angle_gamma   90.00
#
_symmetry.space_group_name_H-M   'P 1'
#
loop_
_entity.id
_entity.type
_entity.pdbx_description
1 polymer ?
#
loop_
_entity_poly.entity_id
_entity_poly.type
_entity_poly.pdbx_seq_one_letter_code
_entity_poly.pdbx_strand_id
1 'polypeptide(L)'
;MKRIAIYADSFNGKVGQSLAYMNFVGLFGIPRLVTPQDDPQEIVDSCDALVIPGGADVNPLRYGQVPHPATGRANVYYEFMDAILAPKFVEAKKPIIGICRGMQSLNVMFGGTLYQHIKGHTQGSDRTATNQTLFTPSGKNYKVNTIHHQAVQKLGTDLEMIGATQVIEGCNSLYNQSGLVSVTGKDDKGKDVEFYAFVEAFKHKTLPIVAFQYHPEEFNCPFAIQEINKVLNPVIQEENEQDRQEVPQVTEEDTKEGN
;
A
#
# COMPACT_ATOMS: atom_id res chain seq x y z
N MET A 1 -18.53 -0.57 15.56
CA MET A 1 -17.62 0.36 14.85
C MET A 1 -16.26 -0.30 14.80
N LYS A 2 -15.57 -0.31 13.64
CA LYS A 2 -14.25 -0.92 13.48
C LYS A 2 -13.23 -0.25 14.39
N ARG A 3 -12.31 -1.03 14.96
CA ARG A 3 -11.14 -0.52 15.69
C ARG A 3 -9.92 -0.69 14.77
N ILE A 4 -9.21 0.40 14.49
CA ILE A 4 -8.12 0.44 13.52
C ILE A 4 -6.82 0.76 14.25
N ALA A 5 -5.90 -0.21 14.28
CA ALA A 5 -4.55 -0.01 14.79
C ALA A 5 -3.78 0.96 13.87
N ILE A 6 -3.03 1.89 14.45
CA ILE A 6 -2.10 2.76 13.73
C ILE A 6 -0.81 2.92 14.53
N TYR A 7 0.35 2.78 13.88
CA TYR A 7 1.64 2.97 14.54
C TYR A 7 1.72 4.36 15.15
N ALA A 8 2.08 4.40 16.41
CA ALA A 8 2.45 5.64 17.07
C ALA A 8 3.87 6.05 16.69
N ASP A 9 4.12 7.35 16.59
CA ASP A 9 5.45 7.91 16.44
C ASP A 9 5.94 8.51 17.77
N SER A 10 7.24 8.72 17.88
CA SER A 10 7.86 9.31 19.06
C SER A 10 8.45 10.67 18.73
N PHE A 11 7.84 11.73 19.25
CA PHE A 11 8.31 13.10 19.13
C PHE A 11 8.69 13.67 20.50
N ASN A 12 9.96 14.04 20.69
CA ASN A 12 10.44 14.68 21.93
C ASN A 12 10.03 13.95 23.22
N GLY A 13 10.13 12.61 23.21
CA GLY A 13 9.76 11.77 24.36
C GLY A 13 8.25 11.60 24.59
N LYS A 14 7.42 12.09 23.66
CA LYS A 14 5.98 11.85 23.67
C LYS A 14 5.62 10.87 22.56
N VAL A 15 4.73 9.95 22.88
CA VAL A 15 4.19 8.97 21.94
C VAL A 15 2.86 9.49 21.41
N GLY A 16 2.67 9.49 20.10
CA GLY A 16 1.44 9.98 19.49
C GLY A 16 1.41 9.74 17.97
N GLN A 17 0.46 10.36 17.33
CA GLN A 17 0.37 10.43 15.87
C GLN A 17 -0.19 11.81 15.47
N SER A 18 0.07 12.25 14.23
CA SER A 18 -0.44 13.55 13.77
C SER A 18 -1.97 13.56 13.74
N LEU A 19 -2.55 14.74 13.97
CA LEU A 19 -4.00 14.92 13.94
C LEU A 19 -4.59 14.59 12.55
N ALA A 20 -3.83 14.82 11.47
CA ALA A 20 -4.26 14.48 10.12
C ALA A 20 -4.51 12.95 9.99
N TYR A 21 -3.56 12.11 10.44
CA TYR A 21 -3.76 10.66 10.48
C TYR A 21 -4.93 10.25 11.36
N MET A 22 -5.03 10.81 12.56
CA MET A 22 -6.10 10.45 13.50
C MET A 22 -7.48 10.78 12.93
N ASN A 23 -7.64 11.95 12.31
CA ASN A 23 -8.88 12.37 11.66
C ASN A 23 -9.19 11.48 10.44
N PHE A 24 -8.19 11.21 9.61
CA PHE A 24 -8.37 10.39 8.42
C PHE A 24 -8.77 8.95 8.77
N VAL A 25 -8.08 8.31 9.71
CA VAL A 25 -8.45 6.97 10.21
C VAL A 25 -9.83 6.99 10.86
N GLY A 26 -10.18 8.10 11.53
CA GLY A 26 -11.51 8.34 12.11
C GLY A 26 -12.66 8.29 11.12
N LEU A 27 -12.43 8.49 9.81
CA LEU A 27 -13.45 8.31 8.77
C LEU A 27 -13.90 6.85 8.63
N PHE A 28 -13.06 5.91 9.03
CA PHE A 28 -13.27 4.47 8.81
C PHE A 28 -13.54 3.69 10.10
N GLY A 29 -13.15 4.23 11.25
CA GLY A 29 -13.31 3.55 12.53
C GLY A 29 -12.67 4.31 13.68
N ILE A 30 -12.54 3.64 14.84
CA ILE A 30 -11.89 4.21 16.03
C ILE A 30 -10.38 3.92 15.92
N PRO A 31 -9.51 4.95 15.82
CA PRO A 31 -8.07 4.75 15.81
C PRO A 31 -7.57 4.29 17.18
N ARG A 32 -6.75 3.23 17.19
CA ARG A 32 -5.97 2.76 18.34
C ARG A 32 -4.49 2.97 18.04
N LEU A 33 -3.84 3.87 18.76
CA LEU A 33 -2.38 4.00 18.71
C LEU A 33 -1.73 2.72 19.24
N VAL A 34 -0.74 2.22 18.53
CA VAL A 34 0.02 1.02 18.90
C VAL A 34 1.52 1.29 18.88
N THR A 35 2.23 0.70 19.82
CA THR A 35 3.66 0.89 20.09
C THR A 35 4.38 -0.45 20.18
N PRO A 36 5.72 -0.48 20.14
CA PRO A 36 6.49 -1.70 20.37
C PRO A 36 6.30 -2.36 21.75
N GLN A 37 5.66 -1.69 22.72
CA GLN A 37 5.37 -2.21 24.04
C GLN A 37 4.03 -2.96 24.11
N ASP A 38 3.17 -2.78 23.12
CA ASP A 38 1.90 -3.52 23.05
C ASP A 38 2.14 -4.98 22.64
N ASP A 39 1.34 -5.90 23.16
CA ASP A 39 1.36 -7.28 22.71
C ASP A 39 0.81 -7.40 21.28
N PRO A 40 1.61 -7.89 20.30
CA PRO A 40 1.17 -7.96 18.91
C PRO A 40 -0.05 -8.86 18.70
N GLN A 41 -0.22 -9.92 19.50
CA GLN A 41 -1.38 -10.80 19.37
C GLN A 41 -2.64 -10.12 19.89
N GLU A 42 -2.56 -9.43 21.03
CA GLU A 42 -3.67 -8.65 21.57
C GLU A 42 -4.13 -7.57 20.58
N ILE A 43 -3.17 -6.90 19.91
CA ILE A 43 -3.51 -5.90 18.87
C ILE A 43 -4.29 -6.57 17.72
N VAL A 44 -3.78 -7.69 17.19
CA VAL A 44 -4.45 -8.41 16.10
C VAL A 44 -5.84 -8.87 16.53
N ASP A 45 -6.00 -9.40 17.74
CA ASP A 45 -7.29 -9.91 18.21
C ASP A 45 -8.31 -8.78 18.42
N SER A 46 -7.87 -7.62 18.89
CA SER A 46 -8.74 -6.50 19.28
C SER A 46 -8.96 -5.44 18.19
N CYS A 47 -8.19 -5.46 17.10
CA CYS A 47 -8.31 -4.49 15.99
C CYS A 47 -8.78 -5.17 14.72
N ASP A 48 -9.61 -4.46 13.94
CA ASP A 48 -10.17 -4.95 12.68
C ASP A 48 -9.28 -4.66 11.47
N ALA A 49 -8.36 -3.70 11.58
CA ALA A 49 -7.44 -3.29 10.52
C ALA A 49 -6.17 -2.66 11.09
N LEU A 50 -5.15 -2.55 10.25
CA LEU A 50 -3.88 -1.89 10.54
C LEU A 50 -3.63 -0.74 9.55
N VAL A 51 -3.21 0.42 10.04
CA VAL A 51 -2.62 1.50 9.25
C VAL A 51 -1.13 1.60 9.56
N ILE A 52 -0.31 1.50 8.53
CA ILE A 52 1.12 1.77 8.57
C ILE A 52 1.34 3.17 8.00
N PRO A 53 1.65 4.17 8.84
CA PRO A 53 1.73 5.56 8.41
C PRO A 53 3.03 5.88 7.66
N GLY A 54 3.13 7.11 7.16
CA GLY A 54 4.37 7.70 6.68
C GLY A 54 5.40 7.87 7.78
N GLY A 55 6.65 8.12 7.40
CA GLY A 55 7.74 8.29 8.37
C GLY A 55 9.10 8.28 7.70
N ALA A 56 10.14 8.02 8.48
CA ALA A 56 11.52 7.90 8.03
C ALA A 56 11.71 6.72 7.07
N ASP A 57 12.79 6.74 6.30
CA ASP A 57 13.08 5.78 5.24
C ASP A 57 13.10 4.32 5.72
N VAL A 58 12.68 3.42 4.85
CA VAL A 58 12.85 1.97 5.07
C VAL A 58 14.31 1.61 4.95
N ASN A 59 14.83 0.81 5.89
CA ASN A 59 16.22 0.38 5.88
C ASN A 59 16.54 -0.43 4.59
N PRO A 60 17.47 0.02 3.73
CA PRO A 60 17.81 -0.66 2.48
C PRO A 60 18.28 -2.10 2.63
N LEU A 61 18.84 -2.46 3.78
CA LEU A 61 19.26 -3.83 4.08
C LEU A 61 18.08 -4.81 4.07
N ARG A 62 16.83 -4.34 4.32
CA ARG A 62 15.63 -5.18 4.25
C ARG A 62 15.30 -5.66 2.84
N TYR A 63 15.77 -4.96 1.82
CA TYR A 63 15.59 -5.35 0.41
C TYR A 63 16.92 -5.60 -0.31
N GLY A 64 17.98 -5.96 0.46
CA GLY A 64 19.26 -6.44 -0.04
C GLY A 64 20.13 -5.37 -0.71
N GLN A 65 19.92 -4.09 -0.40
CA GLN A 65 20.69 -3.00 -0.99
C GLN A 65 21.58 -2.29 0.06
N VAL A 66 22.74 -1.79 -0.40
CA VAL A 66 23.57 -0.90 0.40
C VAL A 66 22.90 0.48 0.49
N PRO A 67 22.90 1.13 1.68
CA PRO A 67 22.31 2.45 1.82
C PRO A 67 22.97 3.49 0.89
N HIS A 68 22.12 4.23 0.15
CA HIS A 68 22.53 5.37 -0.64
C HIS A 68 22.84 6.57 0.29
N PRO A 69 23.81 7.46 -0.04
CA PRO A 69 24.16 8.60 0.80
C PRO A 69 22.97 9.55 1.14
N ALA A 70 21.96 9.59 0.28
CA ALA A 70 20.73 10.39 0.51
C ALA A 70 19.65 9.65 1.31
N THR A 71 19.86 8.36 1.65
CA THR A 71 18.93 7.62 2.48
C THR A 71 18.97 8.14 3.91
N GLY A 72 17.81 8.50 4.44
CA GLY A 72 17.66 8.97 5.81
C GLY A 72 17.81 7.84 6.83
N ARG A 73 17.90 8.22 8.10
CA ARG A 73 17.97 7.24 9.21
C ARG A 73 16.63 6.55 9.37
N ALA A 74 16.61 5.22 9.34
CA ALA A 74 15.41 4.43 9.59
C ALA A 74 14.89 4.62 11.04
N ASN A 75 13.58 4.62 11.20
CA ASN A 75 12.94 4.62 12.52
C ASN A 75 12.89 3.17 13.05
N VAL A 76 13.68 2.89 14.10
CA VAL A 76 13.81 1.54 14.66
C VAL A 76 12.48 0.98 15.21
N TYR A 77 11.58 1.84 15.71
CA TYR A 77 10.27 1.41 16.18
C TYR A 77 9.39 0.94 15.03
N TYR A 78 9.38 1.68 13.93
CA TYR A 78 8.64 1.29 12.72
C TYR A 78 9.21 0.03 12.09
N GLU A 79 10.55 -0.11 12.02
CA GLU A 79 11.21 -1.32 11.53
C GLU A 79 10.82 -2.54 12.38
N PHE A 80 10.77 -2.38 13.70
CA PHE A 80 10.32 -3.42 14.63
C PHE A 80 8.83 -3.77 14.40
N MET A 81 7.95 -2.78 14.33
CA MET A 81 6.52 -2.99 14.12
C MET A 81 6.23 -3.65 12.77
N ASP A 82 6.95 -3.25 11.72
CA ASP A 82 6.85 -3.88 10.40
C ASP A 82 7.27 -5.35 10.41
N ALA A 83 8.27 -5.71 11.23
CA ALA A 83 8.76 -7.07 11.32
C ALA A 83 7.85 -8.00 12.17
N ILE A 84 7.14 -7.44 13.14
CA ILE A 84 6.39 -8.23 14.14
C ILE A 84 4.89 -8.12 13.92
N LEU A 85 4.33 -6.92 13.77
CA LEU A 85 2.88 -6.71 13.76
C LEU A 85 2.28 -6.87 12.36
N ALA A 86 2.88 -6.26 11.33
CA ALA A 86 2.33 -6.33 9.98
C ALA A 86 2.18 -7.78 9.46
N PRO A 87 3.15 -8.70 9.64
CA PRO A 87 3.00 -10.11 9.25
C PRO A 87 1.83 -10.81 9.93
N LYS A 88 1.56 -10.51 11.21
CA LYS A 88 0.42 -11.09 11.93
C LYS A 88 -0.93 -10.65 11.37
N PHE A 89 -1.07 -9.39 10.92
CA PHE A 89 -2.26 -8.94 10.21
C PHE A 89 -2.42 -9.62 8.85
N VAL A 90 -1.31 -9.87 8.13
CA VAL A 90 -1.30 -10.66 6.88
C VAL A 90 -1.77 -12.08 7.14
N GLU A 91 -1.23 -12.76 8.14
CA GLU A 91 -1.60 -14.13 8.54
C GLU A 91 -3.08 -14.21 8.94
N ALA A 92 -3.56 -13.22 9.69
CA ALA A 92 -4.96 -13.12 10.10
C ALA A 92 -5.90 -12.67 8.95
N LYS A 93 -5.36 -12.38 7.76
CA LYS A 93 -6.10 -11.84 6.59
C LYS A 93 -6.91 -10.59 6.92
N LYS A 94 -6.41 -9.79 7.87
CA LYS A 94 -7.04 -8.52 8.25
C LYS A 94 -6.56 -7.38 7.36
N PRO A 95 -7.41 -6.37 7.10
CA PRO A 95 -7.07 -5.22 6.27
C PRO A 95 -5.82 -4.49 6.73
N ILE A 96 -4.95 -4.14 5.76
CA ILE A 96 -3.78 -3.30 5.99
C ILE A 96 -3.79 -2.13 5.01
N ILE A 97 -3.61 -0.93 5.52
CA ILE A 97 -3.49 0.31 4.75
C ILE A 97 -2.08 0.86 4.94
N GLY A 98 -1.31 1.00 3.85
CA GLY A 98 0.01 1.63 3.88
C GLY A 98 -0.01 3.05 3.32
N ILE A 99 0.62 4.00 4.01
CA ILE A 99 0.71 5.40 3.54
C ILE A 99 2.17 5.82 3.50
N CYS A 100 2.63 6.34 2.36
CA CYS A 100 3.98 6.83 2.10
C CYS A 100 5.05 5.79 2.48
N ARG A 101 5.79 5.97 3.56
CA ARG A 101 6.73 4.96 4.07
C ARG A 101 6.03 3.61 4.32
N GLY A 102 4.77 3.62 4.78
CA GLY A 102 3.99 2.39 4.99
C GLY A 102 3.75 1.61 3.70
N MET A 103 3.50 2.29 2.57
CA MET A 103 3.45 1.65 1.26
C MET A 103 4.79 1.01 0.89
N GLN A 104 5.89 1.74 1.11
CA GLN A 104 7.24 1.26 0.82
C GLN A 104 7.59 0.03 1.65
N SER A 105 7.25 0.03 2.94
CA SER A 105 7.48 -1.11 3.83
C SER A 105 6.68 -2.35 3.41
N LEU A 106 5.42 -2.18 3.03
CA LEU A 106 4.59 -3.26 2.49
C LEU A 106 5.17 -3.81 1.18
N ASN A 107 5.62 -2.93 0.27
CA ASN A 107 6.29 -3.38 -0.96
C ASN A 107 7.51 -4.26 -0.65
N VAL A 108 8.35 -3.84 0.29
CA VAL A 108 9.53 -4.59 0.73
C VAL A 108 9.15 -5.91 1.42
N MET A 109 8.12 -5.91 2.24
CA MET A 109 7.62 -7.12 2.91
C MET A 109 7.18 -8.19 1.90
N PHE A 110 6.63 -7.80 0.76
CA PHE A 110 6.27 -8.70 -0.35
C PHE A 110 7.41 -8.94 -1.37
N GLY A 111 8.67 -8.62 -1.01
CA GLY A 111 9.87 -8.91 -1.81
C GLY A 111 10.15 -7.89 -2.92
N GLY A 112 9.54 -6.73 -2.86
CA GLY A 112 9.85 -5.60 -3.72
C GLY A 112 11.09 -4.82 -3.29
N THR A 113 11.53 -3.86 -4.10
CA THR A 113 12.66 -2.98 -3.84
C THR A 113 12.28 -1.51 -4.03
N LEU A 114 13.13 -0.59 -3.56
CA LEU A 114 12.89 0.84 -3.64
C LEU A 114 14.02 1.55 -4.40
N TYR A 115 13.67 2.60 -5.15
CA TYR A 115 14.60 3.69 -5.43
C TYR A 115 14.82 4.45 -4.12
N GLN A 116 16.05 4.46 -3.65
CA GLN A 116 16.39 5.07 -2.35
C GLN A 116 16.38 6.61 -2.40
N HIS A 117 16.46 7.19 -3.59
CA HIS A 117 16.37 8.63 -3.79
C HIS A 117 15.95 8.94 -5.22
N ILE A 118 14.84 9.66 -5.38
CA ILE A 118 14.37 10.23 -6.64
C ILE A 118 14.47 11.74 -6.58
N LYS A 119 15.27 12.32 -7.46
CA LYS A 119 15.50 13.77 -7.48
C LYS A 119 14.37 14.50 -8.21
N GLY A 120 13.91 15.62 -7.66
CA GLY A 120 12.96 16.52 -8.31
C GLY A 120 11.50 16.07 -8.29
N HIS A 121 11.18 14.97 -7.61
CA HIS A 121 9.80 14.48 -7.50
C HIS A 121 9.05 15.08 -6.30
N THR A 122 9.76 15.46 -5.25
CA THR A 122 9.15 16.03 -4.04
C THR A 122 8.69 17.47 -4.30
N GLN A 123 7.43 17.76 -4.02
CA GLN A 123 6.92 19.13 -3.91
C GLN A 123 7.41 19.77 -2.59
N GLY A 124 7.36 21.09 -2.49
CA GLY A 124 7.81 21.85 -1.30
C GLY A 124 7.11 21.47 0.01
N SER A 125 7.15 22.36 0.98
CA SER A 125 6.67 22.12 2.35
C SER A 125 5.15 22.11 2.51
N ASP A 126 4.38 22.58 1.52
CA ASP A 126 2.91 22.54 1.58
C ASP A 126 2.39 21.13 1.35
N ARG A 127 2.01 20.47 2.43
CA ARG A 127 1.53 19.07 2.42
C ARG A 127 0.14 18.93 1.81
N THR A 128 -0.63 19.99 1.71
CA THR A 128 -1.99 20.01 1.15
C THR A 128 -2.03 20.27 -0.36
N ALA A 129 -0.93 20.80 -0.92
CA ALA A 129 -0.84 21.09 -2.35
C ALA A 129 -0.81 19.78 -3.17
N THR A 130 -1.75 19.64 -4.11
CA THR A 130 -1.88 18.45 -4.96
C THR A 130 -1.35 18.73 -6.37
N ASN A 131 -0.03 18.64 -6.54
CA ASN A 131 0.67 19.07 -7.75
C ASN A 131 0.87 17.95 -8.78
N GLN A 132 0.62 16.70 -8.40
CA GLN A 132 0.78 15.54 -9.28
C GLN A 132 -0.59 15.03 -9.76
N THR A 133 -0.59 14.41 -10.94
CA THR A 133 -1.76 13.70 -11.45
C THR A 133 -1.55 12.21 -11.26
N LEU A 134 -2.41 11.59 -10.45
CA LEU A 134 -2.49 10.14 -10.31
C LEU A 134 -3.33 9.59 -11.46
N PHE A 135 -2.71 8.80 -12.31
CA PHE A 135 -3.36 8.03 -13.37
C PHE A 135 -3.75 6.66 -12.83
N THR A 136 -4.98 6.24 -13.10
CA THR A 136 -5.48 4.93 -12.66
C THR A 136 -5.84 4.05 -13.86
N PRO A 137 -5.79 2.72 -13.73
CA PRO A 137 -6.16 1.79 -14.79
C PRO A 137 -7.59 1.95 -15.31
N SER A 138 -8.48 2.56 -14.51
CA SER A 138 -9.85 2.88 -14.92
C SER A 138 -9.95 4.08 -15.87
N GLY A 139 -8.84 4.77 -16.14
CA GLY A 139 -8.79 6.01 -16.90
C GLY A 139 -9.24 7.26 -16.14
N LYS A 140 -9.70 7.12 -14.90
CA LYS A 140 -10.05 8.25 -14.04
C LYS A 140 -8.78 8.78 -13.35
N ASN A 141 -8.57 10.10 -13.45
CA ASN A 141 -7.40 10.75 -12.88
C ASN A 141 -7.75 11.52 -11.61
N TYR A 142 -6.80 11.62 -10.69
CA TYR A 142 -6.94 12.36 -9.44
C TYR A 142 -5.73 13.27 -9.21
N LYS A 143 -5.89 14.32 -8.43
CA LYS A 143 -4.77 15.14 -7.98
C LYS A 143 -4.27 14.64 -6.65
N VAL A 144 -2.94 14.50 -6.51
CA VAL A 144 -2.27 14.01 -5.29
C VAL A 144 -1.09 14.88 -4.93
N ASN A 145 -0.70 14.85 -3.66
CA ASN A 145 0.52 15.49 -3.17
C ASN A 145 1.74 14.56 -3.37
N THR A 146 2.93 15.14 -3.27
CA THR A 146 4.19 14.40 -3.40
C THR A 146 5.18 14.88 -2.35
N ILE A 147 5.31 14.14 -1.26
CA ILE A 147 6.15 14.50 -0.10
C ILE A 147 7.15 13.37 0.21
N HIS A 148 7.64 12.68 -0.81
CA HIS A 148 8.56 11.58 -0.67
C HIS A 148 9.73 11.73 -1.65
N HIS A 149 10.88 11.17 -1.28
CA HIS A 149 12.07 11.11 -2.13
C HIS A 149 12.50 9.68 -2.48
N GLN A 150 11.74 8.69 -2.02
CA GLN A 150 11.89 7.29 -2.39
C GLN A 150 10.64 6.82 -3.13
N ALA A 151 10.78 5.81 -4.00
CA ALA A 151 9.66 5.24 -4.76
C ALA A 151 9.86 3.73 -4.94
N VAL A 152 8.78 3.03 -5.28
CA VAL A 152 8.86 1.62 -5.69
C VAL A 152 9.75 1.49 -6.93
N GLN A 153 10.78 0.63 -6.83
CA GLN A 153 11.65 0.24 -7.94
C GLN A 153 11.16 -1.07 -8.57
N LYS A 154 10.95 -2.07 -7.73
CA LYS A 154 10.36 -3.35 -8.12
C LYS A 154 9.14 -3.59 -7.26
N LEU A 155 8.00 -3.82 -7.88
CA LEU A 155 6.78 -4.16 -7.16
C LEU A 155 6.91 -5.57 -6.56
N GLY A 156 6.47 -5.73 -5.33
CA GLY A 156 6.49 -7.00 -4.61
C GLY A 156 5.58 -8.05 -5.23
N THR A 157 5.77 -9.30 -4.83
CA THR A 157 4.97 -10.43 -5.30
C THR A 157 3.50 -10.23 -4.94
N ASP A 158 2.62 -10.56 -5.88
CA ASP A 158 1.16 -10.42 -5.78
C ASP A 158 0.64 -9.01 -5.47
N LEU A 159 1.49 -8.00 -5.63
CA LEU A 159 1.05 -6.61 -5.64
C LEU A 159 0.66 -6.19 -7.07
N GLU A 160 -0.39 -5.40 -7.19
CA GLU A 160 -0.94 -4.87 -8.43
C GLU A 160 -1.02 -3.35 -8.35
N MET A 161 -0.44 -2.66 -9.32
CA MET A 161 -0.52 -1.21 -9.41
C MET A 161 -1.94 -0.76 -9.71
N ILE A 162 -2.45 0.18 -8.91
CA ILE A 162 -3.77 0.81 -9.07
C ILE A 162 -3.69 2.32 -9.28
N GLY A 163 -2.50 2.90 -9.22
CA GLY A 163 -2.26 4.31 -9.49
C GLY A 163 -0.78 4.61 -9.70
N ALA A 164 -0.49 5.54 -10.62
CA ALA A 164 0.86 5.95 -10.95
C ALA A 164 0.92 7.45 -11.27
N THR A 165 2.09 8.08 -11.04
CA THR A 165 2.34 9.48 -11.45
C THR A 165 3.45 9.53 -12.49
N GLN A 166 3.34 10.46 -13.44
CA GLN A 166 4.34 10.62 -14.49
C GLN A 166 5.70 11.00 -13.91
N VAL A 167 6.75 10.41 -14.46
CA VAL A 167 8.13 10.82 -14.17
C VAL A 167 8.38 12.20 -14.79
N ILE A 168 8.76 13.18 -13.96
CA ILE A 168 9.05 14.55 -14.41
C ILE A 168 10.36 14.58 -15.19
N GLU A 169 10.44 15.39 -16.24
CA GLU A 169 11.67 15.65 -16.98
C GLU A 169 12.80 16.10 -16.02
N GLY A 170 13.97 15.48 -16.15
CA GLY A 170 15.10 15.68 -15.22
C GLY A 170 15.25 14.59 -14.15
N CYS A 171 14.21 13.82 -13.86
CA CYS A 171 14.33 12.57 -13.09
C CYS A 171 14.98 11.44 -13.93
N ASN A 172 14.91 11.52 -15.25
CA ASN A 172 15.26 10.43 -16.18
C ASN A 172 16.76 10.11 -16.31
N SER A 173 17.66 11.00 -15.88
CA SER A 173 19.11 10.81 -16.09
C SER A 173 19.77 9.82 -15.13
N LEU A 174 19.08 9.38 -14.07
CA LEU A 174 19.64 8.51 -13.03
C LEU A 174 19.00 7.10 -13.01
N TYR A 175 17.96 6.87 -13.79
CA TYR A 175 17.22 5.63 -13.76
C TYR A 175 17.30 4.93 -15.11
N ASN A 176 18.06 3.85 -15.19
CA ASN A 176 17.81 2.85 -16.22
C ASN A 176 16.35 2.39 -15.97
N GLN A 177 15.50 2.52 -16.94
CA GLN A 177 14.04 2.33 -16.94
C GLN A 177 13.50 1.05 -16.24
N SER A 178 14.37 0.29 -15.55
CA SER A 178 14.04 -0.91 -14.79
C SER A 178 13.29 -0.53 -13.53
N GLY A 179 11.97 -0.70 -13.53
CA GLY A 179 11.12 -0.44 -12.39
C GLY A 179 10.14 0.72 -12.58
N LEU A 180 10.25 1.48 -13.67
CA LEU A 180 9.18 2.37 -14.10
C LEU A 180 8.10 1.57 -14.81
N VAL A 181 6.84 1.90 -14.54
CA VAL A 181 5.70 1.33 -15.27
C VAL A 181 5.38 2.20 -16.48
N SER A 182 4.97 1.58 -17.59
CA SER A 182 4.39 2.31 -18.72
C SER A 182 2.89 2.49 -18.47
N VAL A 183 2.41 3.71 -18.60
CA VAL A 183 1.01 4.08 -18.37
C VAL A 183 0.50 4.86 -19.57
N THR A 184 -0.69 4.55 -20.02
CA THR A 184 -1.42 5.35 -20.98
C THR A 184 -2.27 6.38 -20.24
N GLY A 185 -2.08 7.65 -20.56
CA GLY A 185 -2.88 8.76 -20.02
C GLY A 185 -3.31 9.70 -21.14
N LYS A 186 -4.00 10.78 -20.79
CA LYS A 186 -4.36 11.83 -21.75
C LYS A 186 -3.49 13.06 -21.52
N ASP A 187 -2.96 13.60 -22.62
CA ASP A 187 -2.28 14.91 -22.60
C ASP A 187 -3.29 16.06 -22.41
N ASP A 188 -2.77 17.29 -22.36
CA ASP A 188 -3.58 18.51 -22.20
C ASP A 188 -4.59 18.75 -23.34
N LYS A 189 -4.43 18.05 -24.46
CA LYS A 189 -5.31 18.10 -25.63
C LYS A 189 -6.30 16.91 -25.67
N GLY A 190 -6.27 16.04 -24.67
CA GLY A 190 -7.14 14.87 -24.55
C GLY A 190 -6.71 13.68 -25.43
N LYS A 191 -5.51 13.72 -26.03
CA LYS A 191 -4.95 12.63 -26.82
C LYS A 191 -4.29 11.59 -25.89
N ASP A 192 -4.47 10.31 -26.22
CA ASP A 192 -3.80 9.23 -25.50
C ASP A 192 -2.29 9.28 -25.75
N VAL A 193 -1.53 9.29 -24.68
CA VAL A 193 -0.06 9.29 -24.67
C VAL A 193 0.45 8.23 -23.72
N GLU A 194 1.53 7.55 -24.10
CA GLU A 194 2.23 6.61 -23.25
C GLU A 194 3.42 7.30 -22.58
N PHE A 195 3.61 7.09 -21.29
CA PHE A 195 4.70 7.67 -20.53
C PHE A 195 5.18 6.73 -19.40
N TYR A 196 6.42 6.93 -18.98
CA TYR A 196 6.95 6.23 -17.80
C TYR A 196 6.45 6.89 -16.52
N ALA A 197 6.13 6.05 -15.53
CA ALA A 197 5.52 6.47 -14.29
C ALA A 197 6.09 5.72 -13.06
N PHE A 198 6.06 6.39 -11.91
CA PHE A 198 6.25 5.75 -10.61
C PHE A 198 4.94 5.15 -10.10
N VAL A 199 5.03 3.97 -9.49
CA VAL A 199 3.88 3.38 -8.78
C VAL A 199 3.58 4.21 -7.54
N GLU A 200 2.40 4.77 -7.47
CA GLU A 200 1.93 5.65 -6.39
C GLU A 200 0.81 5.03 -5.55
N ALA A 201 0.23 3.96 -6.04
CA ALA A 201 -0.72 3.15 -5.29
C ALA A 201 -0.71 1.71 -5.78
N PHE A 202 -0.82 0.78 -4.86
CA PHE A 202 -1.02 -0.64 -5.17
C PHE A 202 -2.04 -1.28 -4.22
N LYS A 203 -2.56 -2.42 -4.64
CA LYS A 203 -3.31 -3.36 -3.80
C LYS A 203 -2.65 -4.74 -3.88
N HIS A 204 -2.92 -5.61 -2.92
CA HIS A 204 -2.60 -7.03 -3.05
C HIS A 204 -3.73 -7.74 -3.81
N LYS A 205 -3.40 -8.73 -4.65
CA LYS A 205 -4.37 -9.42 -5.50
C LYS A 205 -5.44 -10.18 -4.74
N THR A 206 -5.07 -10.76 -3.60
CA THR A 206 -5.95 -11.66 -2.82
C THR A 206 -6.12 -11.26 -1.35
N LEU A 207 -5.16 -10.55 -0.76
CA LEU A 207 -5.26 -10.07 0.62
C LEU A 207 -5.90 -8.68 0.66
N PRO A 208 -6.59 -8.31 1.74
CA PRO A 208 -7.22 -7.00 1.88
C PRO A 208 -6.19 -5.92 2.20
N ILE A 209 -5.26 -5.67 1.29
CA ILE A 209 -4.16 -4.71 1.44
C ILE A 209 -4.23 -3.68 0.34
N VAL A 210 -4.14 -2.40 0.73
CA VAL A 210 -4.02 -1.25 -0.18
C VAL A 210 -3.00 -0.27 0.35
N ALA A 211 -2.25 0.37 -0.54
CA ALA A 211 -1.23 1.32 -0.13
C ALA A 211 -1.06 2.49 -1.11
N PHE A 212 -0.66 3.64 -0.58
CA PHE A 212 -0.56 4.93 -1.27
C PHE A 212 0.79 5.57 -0.94
N GLN A 213 1.50 6.02 -1.95
CA GLN A 213 2.79 6.70 -1.78
C GLN A 213 2.61 8.17 -1.36
N TYR A 214 1.55 8.79 -1.83
CA TYR A 214 1.13 10.14 -1.41
C TYR A 214 0.45 10.10 -0.04
N HIS A 215 0.11 11.28 0.50
CA HIS A 215 -0.49 11.45 1.83
C HIS A 215 -1.99 11.79 1.73
N PRO A 216 -2.89 10.79 1.60
CA PRO A 216 -4.32 11.03 1.46
C PRO A 216 -4.94 11.68 2.70
N GLU A 217 -4.32 11.56 3.86
CA GLU A 217 -4.78 12.15 5.12
C GLU A 217 -4.67 13.68 5.15
N GLU A 218 -3.84 14.28 4.30
CA GLU A 218 -3.66 15.73 4.27
C GLU A 218 -4.74 16.47 3.46
N PHE A 219 -5.49 15.76 2.60
CA PHE A 219 -6.51 16.37 1.72
C PHE A 219 -7.74 15.48 1.46
N ASN A 220 -7.93 14.41 2.23
CA ASN A 220 -9.07 13.47 2.11
C ASN A 220 -9.28 12.95 0.68
N CYS A 221 -8.25 12.37 0.07
CA CYS A 221 -8.26 11.90 -1.30
C CYS A 221 -9.43 10.93 -1.60
N PRO A 222 -10.35 11.27 -2.54
CA PRO A 222 -11.51 10.41 -2.81
C PRO A 222 -11.13 9.01 -3.32
N PHE A 223 -10.06 8.90 -4.11
CA PHE A 223 -9.56 7.61 -4.59
C PHE A 223 -9.10 6.73 -3.43
N ALA A 224 -8.28 7.28 -2.52
CA ALA A 224 -7.81 6.53 -1.37
C ALA A 224 -8.97 6.10 -0.46
N ILE A 225 -9.92 7.00 -0.19
CA ILE A 225 -11.12 6.68 0.61
C ILE A 225 -11.90 5.53 -0.02
N GLN A 226 -12.10 5.56 -1.34
CA GLN A 226 -12.80 4.49 -2.06
C GLN A 226 -12.06 3.15 -1.95
N GLU A 227 -10.75 3.12 -2.20
CA GLU A 227 -9.96 1.88 -2.15
C GLU A 227 -9.84 1.32 -0.73
N ILE A 228 -9.69 2.19 0.30
CA ILE A 228 -9.71 1.77 1.71
C ILE A 228 -11.06 1.14 2.08
N ASN A 229 -12.17 1.73 1.66
CA ASN A 229 -13.50 1.16 1.93
C ASN A 229 -13.67 -0.23 1.30
N LYS A 230 -13.11 -0.48 0.12
CA LYS A 230 -13.16 -1.81 -0.51
C LYS A 230 -12.46 -2.87 0.33
N VAL A 231 -11.28 -2.58 0.89
CA VAL A 231 -10.54 -3.55 1.72
C VAL A 231 -11.11 -3.69 3.12
N LEU A 232 -11.70 -2.63 3.68
CA LEU A 232 -12.34 -2.66 4.99
C LEU A 232 -13.71 -3.33 4.98
N ASN A 233 -14.42 -3.28 3.85
CA ASN A 233 -15.76 -3.82 3.67
C ASN A 233 -15.80 -4.65 2.38
N PRO A 234 -15.06 -5.78 2.30
CA PRO A 234 -15.11 -6.63 1.12
C PRO A 234 -16.58 -7.06 0.90
N VAL A 235 -17.08 -6.83 -0.32
CA VAL A 235 -18.36 -7.43 -0.73
C VAL A 235 -18.13 -8.93 -0.72
N ILE A 236 -18.76 -9.65 0.17
CA ILE A 236 -18.81 -11.10 0.13
C ILE A 236 -19.56 -11.43 -1.17
N GLN A 237 -18.83 -11.80 -2.22
CA GLN A 237 -19.46 -12.49 -3.33
C GLN A 237 -19.88 -13.83 -2.75
N GLU A 238 -21.17 -14.01 -2.52
CA GLU A 238 -21.75 -15.33 -2.30
C GLU A 238 -21.31 -16.17 -3.50
N GLU A 239 -20.42 -17.13 -3.25
CA GLU A 239 -20.11 -18.17 -4.23
C GLU A 239 -21.44 -18.81 -4.58
N ASN A 240 -21.85 -18.67 -5.83
CA ASN A 240 -23.07 -19.29 -6.34
C ASN A 240 -22.98 -20.79 -6.01
N GLU A 241 -23.89 -21.26 -5.14
CA GLU A 241 -24.04 -22.71 -4.83
C GLU A 241 -24.36 -23.56 -6.07
N GLN A 242 -24.47 -22.96 -7.24
CA GLN A 242 -24.71 -23.65 -8.51
C GLN A 242 -23.49 -24.37 -9.08
N ASP A 243 -22.26 -24.03 -8.67
CA ASP A 243 -21.04 -24.73 -9.13
C ASP A 243 -20.70 -25.98 -8.29
N ARG A 244 -21.50 -26.31 -7.26
CA ARG A 244 -21.29 -27.50 -6.43
C ARG A 244 -22.10 -28.73 -6.86
N GLN A 245 -22.86 -28.68 -7.96
CA GLN A 245 -23.77 -29.77 -8.38
C GLN A 245 -23.35 -30.49 -9.66
N GLU A 246 -22.10 -30.62 -10.00
CA GLU A 246 -21.63 -31.60 -11.00
C GLU A 246 -20.45 -32.43 -10.49
N VAL A 247 -20.69 -33.23 -9.46
CA VAL A 247 -19.90 -34.44 -9.25
C VAL A 247 -20.67 -35.56 -9.91
N PRO A 248 -20.16 -36.18 -10.98
CA PRO A 248 -20.82 -37.34 -11.60
C PRO A 248 -20.91 -38.45 -10.55
N GLN A 249 -22.11 -38.93 -10.25
CA GLN A 249 -22.30 -40.16 -9.53
C GLN A 249 -21.71 -41.30 -10.38
N VAL A 250 -20.64 -41.88 -9.90
CA VAL A 250 -20.14 -43.19 -10.42
C VAL A 250 -21.16 -44.23 -9.98
N THR A 251 -21.98 -44.69 -10.90
CA THR A 251 -22.87 -45.85 -10.70
C THR A 251 -22.01 -47.08 -10.60
N GLU A 252 -22.10 -47.78 -9.46
CA GLU A 252 -21.66 -49.18 -9.29
C GLU A 252 -22.55 -50.11 -10.12
N GLU A 253 -22.22 -50.32 -11.37
CA GLU A 253 -22.65 -51.49 -12.16
C GLU A 253 -21.56 -51.79 -13.20
N ASP A 254 -20.67 -52.71 -12.85
CA ASP A 254 -19.98 -53.60 -13.79
C ASP A 254 -18.91 -54.44 -13.04
N THR A 255 -19.36 -55.28 -12.14
CA THR A 255 -18.57 -56.46 -11.71
C THR A 255 -19.46 -57.69 -11.60
N LYS A 256 -19.90 -58.18 -12.74
CA LYS A 256 -20.29 -59.63 -12.90
C LYS A 256 -20.14 -59.97 -14.36
N GLU A 257 -19.17 -60.79 -14.61
CA GLU A 257 -19.10 -61.93 -15.53
C GLU A 257 -17.68 -62.16 -16.03
N GLY A 258 -17.23 -63.38 -15.78
CA GLY A 258 -16.21 -64.01 -16.56
C GLY A 258 -15.22 -64.89 -15.79
N ASN A 259 -15.63 -66.11 -15.37
CA ASN A 259 -14.86 -67.38 -15.28
C ASN A 259 -13.33 -67.27 -15.34
#